data_9bd70a90b1e6edd6d71476a0c3a0020c
#
_entry.id   9bd70a90b1e6edd6d71476a0c3a0020c
#
_cell.length_a   1.000
_cell.length_b   1.000
_cell.length_c   1.000
_cell.angle_alpha   90.00
_cell.angle_beta   90.00
_cell.angle_gamma   90.00
#
_symmetry.space_group_name_H-M   'P 1'
#
loop_
_entity.id
_entity.type
_entity.pdbx_description
1 polymer ?
#
loop_
_entity_poly.entity_id
_entity_poly.type
_entity_poly.pdbx_seq_one_letter_code
_entity_poly.pdbx_strand_id
1 'polypeptide(L)'
;MLLSLPDNVRIWTGHDYPENGERAPEPWATVGEHRARNKHLRDGVTEREFVEARMGRDRELKAPRLVHESLQVNVRGGKLPEMDAGGMRSFKLPVKVEGEGW
;
A
#
# COMPACT_ATOMS: atom_id res chain seq x y z
N MET A 1 6.34 17.84 1.10
CA MET A 1 5.13 16.97 1.10
C MET A 1 4.41 17.12 -0.24
N LEU A 2 3.76 16.04 -0.80
CA LEU A 2 3.14 16.11 -2.14
C LEU A 2 2.06 17.20 -2.25
N LEU A 3 1.18 17.30 -1.25
CA LEU A 3 0.08 18.27 -1.26
C LEU A 3 0.50 19.73 -0.93
N SER A 4 1.79 20.01 -0.72
CA SER A 4 2.32 21.37 -0.63
C SER A 4 2.89 21.90 -1.94
N LEU A 5 2.84 21.11 -3.00
CA LEU A 5 3.15 21.54 -4.36
C LEU A 5 2.06 22.49 -4.90
N PRO A 6 2.36 23.30 -5.93
CA PRO A 6 1.35 24.15 -6.58
C PRO A 6 0.13 23.36 -7.06
N ASP A 7 -1.05 23.98 -7.00
CA ASP A 7 -2.34 23.33 -7.31
C ASP A 7 -2.42 22.74 -8.72
N ASN A 8 -1.70 23.28 -9.68
CA ASN A 8 -1.68 22.80 -11.07
C ASN A 8 -0.74 21.60 -11.33
N VAL A 9 0.04 21.17 -10.33
CA VAL A 9 0.91 20.00 -10.47
C VAL A 9 0.07 18.74 -10.53
N ARG A 10 0.34 17.87 -11.51
CA ARG A 10 -0.33 16.59 -11.71
C ARG A 10 0.34 15.50 -10.89
N ILE A 11 -0.45 14.75 -10.16
CA ILE A 11 -0.05 13.53 -9.44
C ILE A 11 -0.56 12.33 -10.24
N TRP A 12 0.35 11.50 -10.73
CA TRP A 12 0.03 10.26 -11.44
C TRP A 12 -0.02 9.11 -10.45
N THR A 13 -1.08 8.33 -10.48
CA THR A 13 -1.27 7.19 -9.60
C THR A 13 -0.97 5.88 -10.33
N GLY A 14 -0.39 4.91 -9.62
CA GLY A 14 -0.19 3.57 -10.17
C GLY A 14 -1.51 2.79 -10.32
N HIS A 15 -2.47 3.09 -9.46
CA HIS A 15 -3.80 2.47 -9.45
C HIS A 15 -4.85 3.47 -9.02
N ASP A 16 -6.02 3.40 -9.65
CA ASP A 16 -7.22 4.11 -9.24
C ASP A 16 -8.41 3.14 -9.28
N TYR A 17 -9.06 2.97 -8.15
CA TYR A 17 -10.20 2.06 -7.99
C TYR A 17 -11.43 2.86 -7.58
N PRO A 18 -12.21 3.39 -8.54
CA PRO A 18 -13.48 4.05 -8.22
C PRO A 18 -14.43 3.10 -7.51
N GLU A 19 -15.03 3.55 -6.43
CA GLU A 19 -16.02 2.75 -5.72
C GLU A 19 -17.30 2.62 -6.57
N ASN A 20 -17.83 1.40 -6.68
CA ASN A 20 -19.13 1.10 -7.31
C ASN A 20 -19.37 1.66 -8.72
N GLY A 21 -18.34 2.04 -9.45
CA GLY A 21 -18.49 2.61 -10.79
C GLY A 21 -19.00 4.05 -10.82
N GLU A 22 -18.88 4.78 -9.71
CA GLU A 22 -19.33 6.18 -9.58
C GLU A 22 -18.68 7.14 -10.59
N ARG A 23 -17.50 6.80 -11.07
CA ARG A 23 -16.77 7.53 -12.12
C ARG A 23 -15.85 6.59 -12.91
N ALA A 24 -15.35 7.05 -14.04
CA ALA A 24 -14.28 6.36 -14.76
C ALA A 24 -12.96 6.43 -13.98
N PRO A 25 -12.06 5.43 -14.13
CA PRO A 25 -10.70 5.52 -13.59
C PRO A 25 -9.95 6.72 -14.19
N GLU A 26 -9.25 7.46 -13.34
CA GLU A 26 -8.44 8.62 -13.71
C GLU A 26 -6.96 8.32 -13.49
N PRO A 27 -6.08 8.44 -14.51
CA PRO A 27 -4.66 8.13 -14.35
C PRO A 27 -3.90 9.19 -13.55
N TRP A 28 -4.46 10.38 -13.42
CA TRP A 28 -3.87 11.50 -12.68
C TRP A 28 -4.96 12.46 -12.19
N ALA A 29 -4.63 13.21 -11.16
CA ALA A 29 -5.37 14.40 -10.73
C ALA A 29 -4.38 15.47 -10.29
N THR A 30 -4.80 16.73 -10.28
CA THR A 30 -3.96 17.83 -9.80
C THR A 30 -3.90 17.89 -8.27
N VAL A 31 -2.88 18.56 -7.74
CA VAL A 31 -2.77 18.81 -6.29
C VAL A 31 -4.01 19.55 -5.78
N GLY A 32 -4.49 20.58 -6.52
CA GLY A 32 -5.71 21.32 -6.17
C GLY A 32 -6.94 20.42 -6.10
N GLU A 33 -7.10 19.50 -7.06
CA GLU A 33 -8.20 18.53 -7.03
C GLU A 33 -8.09 17.56 -5.85
N HIS A 34 -6.89 17.09 -5.53
CA HIS A 34 -6.69 16.26 -4.34
C HIS A 34 -7.03 17.02 -3.06
N ARG A 35 -6.59 18.28 -2.92
CA ARG A 35 -6.94 19.11 -1.78
C ARG A 35 -8.44 19.38 -1.66
N ALA A 36 -9.14 19.53 -2.78
CA ALA A 36 -10.57 19.79 -2.78
C ALA A 36 -11.42 18.54 -2.51
N ARG A 37 -11.11 17.40 -3.12
CA ARG A 37 -12.02 16.25 -3.19
C ARG A 37 -11.45 14.88 -2.82
N ASN A 38 -10.16 14.77 -2.46
CA ASN A 38 -9.61 13.47 -2.08
C ASN A 38 -10.30 12.93 -0.83
N LYS A 39 -10.82 11.72 -0.92
CA LYS A 39 -11.58 11.06 0.16
C LYS A 39 -10.87 11.07 1.51
N HIS A 40 -9.55 10.94 1.49
CA HIS A 40 -8.75 10.74 2.70
C HIS A 40 -7.83 11.91 3.06
N LEU A 41 -7.49 12.75 2.08
CA LEU A 41 -6.42 13.76 2.23
C LEU A 41 -6.85 15.16 1.80
N ARG A 42 -8.17 15.41 1.59
CA ARG A 42 -8.64 16.75 1.28
C ARG A 42 -8.36 17.73 2.43
N ASP A 43 -8.31 19.00 2.11
CA ASP A 43 -8.15 20.04 3.11
C ASP A 43 -9.21 19.92 4.22
N GLY A 44 -8.81 20.09 5.46
CA GLY A 44 -9.65 19.96 6.65
C GLY A 44 -9.69 18.57 7.30
N VAL A 45 -9.20 17.54 6.64
CA VAL A 45 -9.04 16.21 7.27
C VAL A 45 -7.87 16.26 8.23
N THR A 46 -8.11 15.95 9.49
CA THR A 46 -7.08 15.86 10.52
C THR A 46 -6.29 14.55 10.44
N GLU A 47 -5.07 14.53 10.98
CA GLU A 47 -4.27 13.32 11.10
C GLU A 47 -5.04 12.20 11.83
N ARG A 48 -5.75 12.54 12.90
CA ARG A 48 -6.55 11.58 13.67
C ARG A 48 -7.63 10.92 12.80
N GLU A 49 -8.41 11.72 12.07
CA GLU A 49 -9.46 11.21 11.17
C GLU A 49 -8.89 10.31 10.09
N PHE A 50 -7.74 10.70 9.51
CA PHE A 50 -7.05 9.87 8.53
C PHE A 50 -6.59 8.53 9.13
N VAL A 51 -5.96 8.54 10.30
CA VAL A 51 -5.48 7.32 10.98
C VAL A 51 -6.65 6.41 11.35
N GLU A 52 -7.72 6.95 11.92
CA GLU A 52 -8.92 6.18 12.26
C GLU A 52 -9.55 5.50 11.03
N ALA A 53 -9.71 6.24 9.94
CA ALA A 53 -10.24 5.70 8.69
C ALA A 53 -9.34 4.61 8.10
N ARG A 54 -8.01 4.81 8.10
CA ARG A 54 -7.03 3.82 7.64
C ARG A 54 -7.03 2.56 8.50
N MET A 55 -6.99 2.71 9.81
CA MET A 55 -7.04 1.57 10.74
C MET A 55 -8.33 0.76 10.61
N GLY A 56 -9.46 1.44 10.42
CA GLY A 56 -10.75 0.78 10.16
C GLY A 56 -10.68 -0.10 8.90
N ARG A 57 -10.24 0.47 7.79
CA ARG A 57 -10.08 -0.26 6.53
C ARG A 57 -9.08 -1.42 6.63
N ASP A 58 -7.92 -1.17 7.26
CA ASP A 58 -6.83 -2.16 7.30
C ASP A 58 -7.20 -3.40 8.16
N ARG A 59 -8.14 -3.27 9.11
CA ARG A 59 -8.69 -4.41 9.85
C ARG A 59 -9.52 -5.37 8.99
N GLU A 60 -10.14 -4.85 7.94
CA GLU A 60 -10.99 -5.64 7.03
C GLU A 60 -10.19 -6.25 5.89
N LEU A 61 -9.01 -5.69 5.59
CA LEU A 61 -8.16 -6.16 4.50
C LEU A 61 -7.40 -7.42 4.89
N LYS A 62 -7.45 -8.41 4.02
CA LYS A 62 -6.59 -9.60 4.13
C LYS A 62 -5.20 -9.29 3.60
N ALA A 63 -4.19 -9.87 4.23
CA ALA A 63 -2.82 -9.80 3.71
C ALA A 63 -2.75 -10.34 2.27
N PRO A 64 -2.00 -9.69 1.36
CA PRO A 64 -1.78 -10.21 0.02
C PRO A 64 -1.17 -11.62 0.06
N ARG A 65 -1.56 -12.47 -0.91
CA ARG A 65 -1.12 -13.88 -0.96
C ARG A 65 0.40 -14.05 -0.93
N LEU A 66 1.14 -13.16 -1.57
CA LEU A 66 2.60 -13.22 -1.67
C LEU A 66 3.31 -12.19 -0.78
N VAL A 67 2.68 -11.77 0.33
CA VAL A 67 3.24 -10.69 1.18
C VAL A 67 4.62 -11.04 1.71
N HIS A 68 4.84 -12.27 2.14
CA HIS A 68 6.12 -12.69 2.75
C HIS A 68 7.26 -12.72 1.75
N GLU A 69 7.03 -13.24 0.55
CA GLU A 69 8.01 -13.25 -0.53
C GLU A 69 8.30 -11.83 -1.01
N SER A 70 7.26 -11.05 -1.25
CA SER A 70 7.36 -9.67 -1.73
C SER A 70 8.12 -8.78 -0.75
N LEU A 71 7.85 -8.89 0.55
CA LEU A 71 8.58 -8.11 1.56
C LEU A 71 10.07 -8.46 1.55
N GLN A 72 10.41 -9.75 1.46
CA GLN A 72 11.82 -10.18 1.46
C GLN A 72 12.61 -9.67 0.24
N VAL A 73 11.95 -9.47 -0.89
CA VAL A 73 12.56 -8.85 -2.08
C VAL A 73 12.60 -7.33 -1.94
N ASN A 74 11.51 -6.71 -1.50
CA ASN A 74 11.38 -5.25 -1.42
C ASN A 74 12.37 -4.63 -0.43
N VAL A 75 12.55 -5.22 0.76
CA VAL A 75 13.51 -4.71 1.75
C VAL A 75 14.97 -4.83 1.29
N ARG A 76 15.22 -5.61 0.24
CA ARG A 76 16.54 -5.75 -0.40
C ARG A 76 16.69 -4.94 -1.70
N GLY A 77 15.77 -4.00 -1.94
CA GLY A 77 15.80 -3.19 -3.16
C GLY A 77 15.64 -4.00 -4.45
N GLY A 78 14.78 -5.02 -4.43
CA GLY A 78 14.51 -5.89 -5.59
C GLY A 78 15.43 -7.10 -5.72
N LYS A 79 16.39 -7.28 -4.81
CA LYS A 79 17.30 -8.43 -4.82
C LYS A 79 16.67 -9.65 -4.16
N LEU A 80 16.91 -10.83 -4.73
CA LEU A 80 16.55 -12.10 -4.11
C LEU A 80 17.34 -12.33 -2.80
N PRO A 81 16.84 -13.19 -1.89
CA PRO A 81 17.59 -13.66 -0.73
C PRO A 81 18.97 -14.21 -1.12
N GLU A 82 19.91 -14.17 -0.19
CA GLU A 82 21.24 -14.71 -0.41
C GLU A 82 21.20 -16.24 -0.62
N MET A 83 22.19 -16.77 -1.33
CA MET A 83 22.35 -18.22 -1.47
C MET A 83 22.76 -18.86 -0.15
N ASP A 84 22.19 -19.99 0.15
CA ASP A 84 22.65 -20.87 1.23
C ASP A 84 23.90 -21.66 0.82
N ALA A 85 24.44 -22.48 1.75
CA ALA A 85 25.61 -23.31 1.49
C ALA A 85 25.41 -24.37 0.39
N GLY A 86 24.16 -24.70 0.06
CA GLY A 86 23.80 -25.60 -1.03
C GLY A 86 23.61 -24.90 -2.38
N GLY A 87 23.87 -23.58 -2.46
CA GLY A 87 23.70 -22.79 -3.69
C GLY A 87 22.26 -22.43 -4.01
N MET A 88 21.32 -22.57 -3.08
CA MET A 88 19.91 -22.28 -3.27
C MET A 88 19.52 -20.95 -2.62
N ARG A 89 18.52 -20.28 -3.23
CA ARG A 89 17.87 -19.08 -2.67
C ARG A 89 16.48 -19.43 -2.20
N SER A 90 16.20 -19.23 -0.92
CA SER A 90 14.95 -19.62 -0.30
C SER A 90 14.22 -18.43 0.33
N PHE A 91 12.90 -18.40 0.22
CA PHE A 91 12.07 -17.50 1.01
C PHE A 91 11.72 -18.12 2.35
N LYS A 92 11.73 -17.32 3.40
CA LYS A 92 11.23 -17.70 4.71
C LYS A 92 9.74 -17.47 4.76
N LEU A 93 8.96 -18.52 4.97
CA LEU A 93 7.51 -18.44 5.10
C LEU A 93 7.13 -18.78 6.55
N PRO A 94 6.21 -18.03 7.18
CA PRO A 94 5.69 -18.39 8.49
C PRO A 94 4.82 -19.65 8.35
N VAL A 95 5.05 -20.59 9.24
CA VAL A 95 4.21 -21.79 9.37
C VAL A 95 3.49 -21.71 10.70
N LYS A 96 2.16 -21.74 10.67
CA LYS A 96 1.36 -21.86 11.88
C LYS A 96 1.29 -23.33 12.26
N VAL A 97 1.84 -23.68 13.41
CA VAL A 97 1.73 -25.03 13.98
C VAL A 97 0.56 -25.01 14.99
N GLU A 98 -0.41 -25.87 14.78
CA GLU A 98 -1.53 -26.10 15.73
C GLU A 98 -1.27 -27.41 16.46
N GLY A 99 -1.29 -27.38 17.80
CA GLY A 99 -0.99 -28.52 18.66
C GLY A 99 0.36 -28.45 19.35
N GLU A 100 0.66 -29.45 20.21
CA GLU A 100 1.97 -29.58 20.84
C GLU A 100 3.01 -29.89 19.76
N GLY A 101 4.11 -29.13 19.80
CA GLY A 101 5.15 -29.18 18.77
C GLY A 101 5.76 -30.57 18.56
N TRP A 102 6.43 -30.69 17.45
CA TRP A 102 7.19 -31.87 16.97
C TRP A 102 8.08 -32.47 18.06
#